data_0cc216b52a5ef5ee3bd6039d1099c4f3
#
_entry.id   0cc216b52a5ef5ee3bd6039d1099c4f3
#
_cell.length_a   1.000
_cell.length_b   1.000
_cell.length_c   1.000
_cell.angle_alpha   90.00
_cell.angle_beta   90.00
_cell.angle_gamma   90.00
#
_symmetry.space_group_name_H-M   'P 1'
#
loop_
_entity.id
_entity.type
_entity.pdbx_description
1 polymer ?
#
loop_
_entity_poly.entity_id
_entity_poly.type
_entity_poly.pdbx_seq_one_letter_code
_entity_poly.pdbx_strand_id
1 'polypeptide(L)'
;MKLQKTLTYQNHTYSFLSDNTYEVLENPKEILFVKTPLNEKYSPLIAEKNLAVLDFNELKNYFDFKMKIVGITGTNGKTTTASLMYSLLLDLNKKTALLGTRGFFINDERIKEKGLTTPTLLELYSDLEEAMRLECEYFIMEVSSHAIVQKRIAGLDFALKILTNITSDHLDFHESIENYKDAKNSFFKDEGLKAINRDETNALFNPINAHTYALDKKAHLNVQAFSLNPSISASLCYQQDLRDPNNKETALIHSPLLGRYNLYNILAGVLGVKLLTQLPLEAIAPSLENFYGVKGRLEVVHAKPLVIVDFAHTTDGMQQVFESFKNQKITALFGAGGDRDKTKRPKMGEVASYYAHKIILTSDNPRSENEEDIIKDILKGISDSSKVVIEKDRKKAILTALENLKDDEVLLILGKGDENTQIFKDKTIFFSDQEVVKSYYQHLKQG
;
A
#
# COMPACT_ATOMS: atom_id res chain seq x y z
N MET A 1 -5.88 5.81 22.53
CA MET A 1 -5.70 4.32 22.50
C MET A 1 -5.20 3.86 23.84
N LYS A 2 -5.92 2.90 24.44
CA LYS A 2 -5.54 2.26 25.71
C LYS A 2 -5.04 0.85 25.42
N LEU A 3 -3.79 0.56 25.80
CA LEU A 3 -3.15 -0.75 25.61
C LEU A 3 -3.01 -1.42 26.99
N GLN A 4 -3.48 -2.66 27.12
CA GLN A 4 -3.29 -3.46 28.31
C GLN A 4 -1.85 -3.97 28.37
N LYS A 5 -1.06 -3.45 29.30
CA LYS A 5 0.34 -3.83 29.51
C LYS A 5 0.73 -3.54 30.93
N THR A 6 1.00 -4.58 31.71
CA THR A 6 1.54 -4.41 33.05
C THR A 6 3.02 -4.13 32.97
N LEU A 7 3.46 -3.00 33.54
CA LEU A 7 4.85 -2.63 33.60
C LEU A 7 5.15 -1.76 34.85
N THR A 8 6.41 -1.74 35.28
CA THR A 8 6.88 -0.88 36.37
C THR A 8 7.67 0.30 35.77
N TYR A 9 7.23 1.52 36.09
CA TYR A 9 7.88 2.75 35.67
C TYR A 9 8.00 3.71 36.88
N GLN A 10 9.19 4.25 37.15
CA GLN A 10 9.48 5.13 38.28
C GLN A 10 8.95 4.56 39.63
N ASN A 11 9.21 3.28 39.92
CA ASN A 11 8.80 2.54 41.13
C ASN A 11 7.27 2.39 41.33
N HIS A 12 6.46 2.63 40.27
CA HIS A 12 5.04 2.39 40.29
C HIS A 12 4.66 1.36 39.21
N THR A 13 3.73 0.44 39.55
CA THR A 13 3.24 -0.57 38.60
C THR A 13 1.94 -0.10 37.96
N TYR A 14 1.94 0.00 36.63
CA TYR A 14 0.78 0.35 35.80
C TYR A 14 0.24 -0.90 35.12
N SER A 15 -1.07 -0.97 34.93
CA SER A 15 -1.74 -2.05 34.20
C SER A 15 -1.99 -1.71 32.73
N PHE A 16 -1.94 -0.43 32.38
CA PHE A 16 -2.26 0.07 31.05
C PHE A 16 -1.30 1.18 30.62
N LEU A 17 -1.13 1.28 29.29
CA LEU A 17 -0.53 2.43 28.60
C LEU A 17 -1.64 3.19 27.85
N SER A 18 -1.59 4.51 27.79
CA SER A 18 -2.47 5.30 26.94
C SER A 18 -1.80 6.55 26.39
N ASP A 19 -2.10 6.86 25.10
CA ASP A 19 -1.76 8.13 24.45
C ASP A 19 -2.92 9.17 24.56
N ASN A 20 -4.01 8.82 25.27
CA ASN A 20 -5.16 9.68 25.50
C ASN A 20 -5.10 10.31 26.90
N THR A 21 -4.96 11.62 26.93
CA THR A 21 -4.85 12.41 28.16
C THR A 21 -6.05 12.23 29.10
N TYR A 22 -7.28 12.14 28.56
CA TYR A 22 -8.50 11.99 29.38
C TYR A 22 -8.53 10.66 30.11
N GLU A 23 -8.19 9.54 29.43
CA GLU A 23 -8.14 8.21 30.05
C GLU A 23 -7.14 8.16 31.21
N VAL A 24 -5.98 8.85 31.06
CA VAL A 24 -4.95 8.91 32.08
C VAL A 24 -5.42 9.76 33.29
N LEU A 25 -6.07 10.90 33.04
CA LEU A 25 -6.58 11.78 34.11
C LEU A 25 -7.71 11.12 34.90
N GLU A 26 -8.52 10.26 34.28
CA GLU A 26 -9.56 9.48 34.98
C GLU A 26 -8.99 8.39 35.87
N ASN A 27 -7.91 7.72 35.46
CA ASN A 27 -7.31 6.57 36.15
C ASN A 27 -5.78 6.66 36.28
N PRO A 28 -5.24 7.70 36.90
CA PRO A 28 -3.79 8.00 36.87
C PRO A 28 -2.92 7.02 37.64
N LYS A 29 -3.50 6.15 38.50
CA LYS A 29 -2.77 5.11 39.22
C LYS A 29 -2.60 3.84 38.42
N GLU A 30 -3.45 3.60 37.43
CA GLU A 30 -3.44 2.38 36.65
C GLU A 30 -2.90 2.58 35.23
N ILE A 31 -3.00 3.81 34.71
CA ILE A 31 -2.68 4.13 33.32
C ILE A 31 -1.47 5.05 33.26
N LEU A 32 -0.40 4.59 32.61
CA LEU A 32 0.78 5.40 32.29
C LEU A 32 0.57 6.16 30.97
N PHE A 33 0.81 7.46 31.00
CA PHE A 33 0.73 8.28 29.79
C PHE A 33 1.93 8.04 28.88
N VAL A 34 1.67 7.73 27.60
CA VAL A 34 2.71 7.62 26.57
C VAL A 34 2.70 8.89 25.73
N LYS A 35 3.76 9.68 25.86
CA LYS A 35 3.97 10.90 25.06
C LYS A 35 4.45 10.51 23.67
N THR A 36 3.79 11.03 22.64
CA THR A 36 4.13 10.86 21.22
C THR A 36 4.13 12.24 20.52
N PRO A 37 4.71 12.41 19.33
CA PRO A 37 4.62 13.67 18.59
C PRO A 37 3.17 14.14 18.33
N LEU A 38 2.21 13.21 18.23
CA LEU A 38 0.81 13.54 17.98
C LEU A 38 0.08 14.13 19.19
N ASN A 39 0.49 13.77 20.40
CA ASN A 39 -0.16 14.21 21.65
C ASN A 39 0.73 15.12 22.52
N GLU A 40 1.93 15.47 22.05
CA GLU A 40 2.90 16.28 22.81
C GLU A 40 2.28 17.61 23.35
N LYS A 41 1.44 18.26 22.56
CA LYS A 41 0.73 19.50 22.96
C LYS A 41 -0.15 19.36 24.21
N TYR A 42 -0.52 18.12 24.58
CA TYR A 42 -1.33 17.84 25.78
C TYR A 42 -0.49 17.37 26.97
N SER A 43 0.81 17.15 26.80
CA SER A 43 1.70 16.70 27.89
C SER A 43 1.78 17.68 29.07
N PRO A 44 1.65 19.01 28.90
CA PRO A 44 1.60 19.94 30.04
C PRO A 44 0.47 19.65 31.02
N LEU A 45 -0.71 19.21 30.56
CA LEU A 45 -1.84 18.84 31.42
C LEU A 45 -1.50 17.66 32.35
N ILE A 46 -0.70 16.73 31.88
CA ILE A 46 -0.24 15.56 32.66
C ILE A 46 0.83 16.00 33.68
N ALA A 47 1.75 16.88 33.25
CA ALA A 47 2.83 17.41 34.09
C ALA A 47 2.28 18.26 35.25
N GLU A 48 1.27 19.11 35.01
CA GLU A 48 0.60 19.91 36.04
C GLU A 48 -0.02 19.07 37.18
N LYS A 49 -0.38 17.83 36.88
CA LYS A 49 -0.89 16.85 37.85
C LYS A 49 0.19 15.99 38.48
N ASN A 50 1.48 16.24 38.19
CA ASN A 50 2.62 15.44 38.64
C ASN A 50 2.50 13.95 38.28
N LEU A 51 1.90 13.63 37.13
CA LEU A 51 1.73 12.26 36.67
C LEU A 51 2.93 11.84 35.82
N ALA A 52 3.24 10.55 35.86
CA ALA A 52 4.35 9.98 35.11
C ALA A 52 4.08 10.00 33.60
N VAL A 53 5.13 10.27 32.83
CA VAL A 53 5.12 10.35 31.37
C VAL A 53 6.21 9.44 30.83
N LEU A 54 5.83 8.45 30.03
CA LEU A 54 6.75 7.60 29.26
C LEU A 54 6.94 8.21 27.88
N ASP A 55 8.18 8.52 27.51
CA ASP A 55 8.49 8.99 26.17
C ASP A 55 8.40 7.82 25.17
N PHE A 56 7.89 8.09 23.98
CA PHE A 56 7.72 7.06 22.94
C PHE A 56 9.03 6.35 22.55
N ASN A 57 10.19 6.99 22.71
CA ASN A 57 11.50 6.38 22.45
C ASN A 57 11.87 5.31 23.48
N GLU A 58 11.32 5.40 24.70
CA GLU A 58 11.56 4.44 25.78
C GLU A 58 10.60 3.25 25.71
N LEU A 59 9.49 3.36 24.96
CA LEU A 59 8.44 2.35 24.87
C LEU A 59 8.98 0.96 24.55
N LYS A 60 9.94 0.88 23.62
CA LYS A 60 10.58 -0.38 23.21
C LYS A 60 11.19 -1.19 24.38
N ASN A 61 11.62 -0.53 25.46
CA ASN A 61 12.27 -1.19 26.58
C ASN A 61 11.31 -2.10 27.39
N TYR A 62 10.00 -1.97 27.15
CA TYR A 62 8.94 -2.72 27.82
C TYR A 62 8.29 -3.80 26.94
N PHE A 63 8.82 -3.97 25.71
CA PHE A 63 8.33 -4.96 24.74
C PHE A 63 9.49 -5.75 24.17
N ASP A 64 9.29 -7.04 23.99
CA ASP A 64 10.30 -7.95 23.44
C ASP A 64 9.65 -8.78 22.30
N PHE A 65 9.59 -8.19 21.11
CA PHE A 65 9.04 -8.84 19.94
C PHE A 65 10.05 -9.82 19.32
N LYS A 66 9.75 -11.11 19.37
CA LYS A 66 10.63 -12.18 18.85
C LYS A 66 10.46 -12.44 17.36
N MET A 67 9.33 -12.03 16.78
CA MET A 67 9.04 -12.21 15.36
C MET A 67 9.84 -11.26 14.49
N LYS A 68 10.06 -11.65 13.24
CA LYS A 68 10.73 -10.81 12.24
C LYS A 68 9.79 -9.77 11.69
N ILE A 69 9.99 -8.51 12.04
CA ILE A 69 9.19 -7.38 11.56
C ILE A 69 9.73 -6.90 10.21
N VAL A 70 8.85 -6.79 9.20
CA VAL A 70 9.18 -6.33 7.86
C VAL A 70 8.42 -5.06 7.55
N GLY A 71 9.15 -3.99 7.20
CA GLY A 71 8.54 -2.72 6.82
C GLY A 71 8.64 -2.46 5.31
N ILE A 72 7.50 -2.23 4.65
CA ILE A 72 7.44 -1.98 3.21
C ILE A 72 6.98 -0.55 2.98
N THR A 73 7.82 0.27 2.36
CA THR A 73 7.47 1.65 1.98
C THR A 73 7.64 1.89 0.48
N GLY A 74 7.06 2.97 0.02
CA GLY A 74 7.08 3.46 -1.35
C GLY A 74 5.83 4.29 -1.66
N THR A 75 5.76 4.89 -2.82
CA THR A 75 4.56 5.60 -3.25
C THR A 75 3.49 4.59 -3.65
N ASN A 76 3.81 3.72 -4.59
CA ASN A 76 2.93 2.68 -5.12
C ASN A 76 3.47 1.28 -4.79
N GLY A 77 2.60 0.25 -4.83
CA GLY A 77 2.99 -1.15 -4.69
C GLY A 77 3.10 -1.69 -3.26
N LYS A 78 3.06 -0.87 -2.21
CA LYS A 78 3.14 -1.32 -0.80
C LYS A 78 2.17 -2.44 -0.48
N THR A 79 0.89 -2.22 -0.73
CA THR A 79 -0.18 -3.18 -0.39
C THR A 79 -0.04 -4.49 -1.14
N THR A 80 0.27 -4.42 -2.45
CA THR A 80 0.47 -5.64 -3.26
C THR A 80 1.70 -6.41 -2.81
N THR A 81 2.83 -5.73 -2.58
CA THR A 81 4.07 -6.36 -2.11
C THR A 81 3.90 -6.99 -0.73
N ALA A 82 3.25 -6.27 0.21
CA ALA A 82 2.98 -6.78 1.56
C ALA A 82 2.07 -8.01 1.53
N SER A 83 0.97 -7.95 0.78
CA SER A 83 0.04 -9.07 0.64
C SER A 83 0.67 -10.27 -0.08
N LEU A 84 1.51 -10.01 -1.08
CA LEU A 84 2.27 -11.06 -1.77
C LEU A 84 3.22 -11.78 -0.81
N MET A 85 4.05 -11.03 -0.06
CA MET A 85 4.97 -11.63 0.91
C MET A 85 4.24 -12.44 1.96
N TYR A 86 3.13 -11.91 2.48
CA TYR A 86 2.27 -12.61 3.42
C TYR A 86 1.75 -13.93 2.84
N SER A 87 1.21 -13.93 1.63
CA SER A 87 0.74 -15.13 0.94
C SER A 87 1.86 -16.15 0.72
N LEU A 88 3.04 -15.70 0.22
CA LEU A 88 4.19 -16.58 0.00
C LEU A 88 4.67 -17.25 1.30
N LEU A 89 4.71 -16.49 2.41
CA LEU A 89 5.13 -17.03 3.71
C LEU A 89 4.12 -18.05 4.26
N LEU A 90 2.82 -17.81 4.10
CA LEU A 90 1.77 -18.77 4.48
C LEU A 90 1.89 -20.06 3.66
N ASP A 91 2.07 -19.96 2.33
CA ASP A 91 2.26 -21.13 1.47
C ASP A 91 3.54 -21.92 1.83
N LEU A 92 4.53 -21.24 2.39
CA LEU A 92 5.75 -21.85 2.94
C LEU A 92 5.56 -22.34 4.40
N ASN A 93 4.31 -22.45 4.88
CA ASN A 93 3.94 -22.89 6.22
C ASN A 93 4.55 -22.03 7.34
N LYS A 94 4.67 -20.72 7.12
CA LYS A 94 5.15 -19.76 8.11
C LYS A 94 3.99 -19.00 8.74
N LYS A 95 3.85 -19.05 10.07
CA LYS A 95 2.89 -18.23 10.79
C LYS A 95 3.20 -16.76 10.60
N THR A 96 2.29 -16.03 9.96
CA THR A 96 2.56 -14.66 9.48
C THR A 96 1.40 -13.73 9.78
N ALA A 97 1.72 -12.51 10.19
CA ALA A 97 0.77 -11.40 10.29
C ALA A 97 0.97 -10.39 9.15
N LEU A 98 -0.12 -9.76 8.71
CA LEU A 98 -0.14 -8.68 7.72
C LEU A 98 -0.88 -7.48 8.28
N LEU A 99 -0.23 -6.32 8.30
CA LEU A 99 -0.82 -5.04 8.73
C LEU A 99 -0.68 -3.99 7.62
N GLY A 100 -1.78 -3.38 7.22
CA GLY A 100 -1.74 -2.34 6.20
C GLY A 100 -3.11 -1.82 5.79
N THR A 101 -3.17 -1.26 4.60
CA THR A 101 -4.37 -0.64 4.03
C THR A 101 -5.59 -1.57 4.02
N ARG A 102 -5.38 -2.89 3.98
CA ARG A 102 -6.46 -3.90 4.00
C ARG A 102 -6.98 -4.22 5.40
N GLY A 103 -6.33 -3.77 6.46
CA GLY A 103 -6.61 -4.13 7.85
C GLY A 103 -5.48 -4.95 8.48
N PHE A 104 -5.78 -5.67 9.54
CA PHE A 104 -4.87 -6.55 10.25
C PHE A 104 -5.31 -8.01 10.11
N PHE A 105 -4.40 -8.86 9.66
CA PHE A 105 -4.63 -10.29 9.39
C PHE A 105 -3.58 -11.13 10.11
N ILE A 106 -3.97 -12.30 10.58
CA ILE A 106 -3.06 -13.32 11.14
C ILE A 106 -3.50 -14.68 10.61
N ASN A 107 -2.59 -15.41 9.94
CA ASN A 107 -2.81 -16.79 9.47
C ASN A 107 -4.16 -16.99 8.75
N ASP A 108 -4.47 -16.15 7.75
CA ASP A 108 -5.70 -16.10 6.95
C ASP A 108 -6.95 -15.53 7.64
N GLU A 109 -6.89 -15.22 8.93
CA GLU A 109 -7.98 -14.58 9.64
C GLU A 109 -7.83 -13.06 9.67
N ARG A 110 -8.92 -12.33 9.39
CA ARG A 110 -8.95 -10.88 9.58
C ARG A 110 -9.25 -10.55 11.04
N ILE A 111 -8.28 -9.96 11.72
CA ILE A 111 -8.38 -9.57 13.14
C ILE A 111 -8.99 -8.17 13.28
N LYS A 112 -8.61 -7.22 12.40
CA LYS A 112 -9.17 -5.87 12.40
C LYS A 112 -9.50 -5.42 10.98
N GLU A 113 -10.57 -4.64 10.88
CA GLU A 113 -10.99 -3.98 9.64
C GLU A 113 -9.99 -2.91 9.20
N LYS A 114 -10.19 -2.42 7.97
CA LYS A 114 -9.41 -1.35 7.36
C LYS A 114 -9.37 -0.10 8.24
N GLY A 115 -8.17 0.36 8.54
CA GLY A 115 -7.90 1.60 9.27
C GLY A 115 -6.87 2.47 8.53
N LEU A 116 -5.97 3.08 9.27
CA LEU A 116 -4.80 3.76 8.70
C LEU A 116 -3.85 2.72 8.09
N THR A 117 -3.20 3.06 6.98
CA THR A 117 -2.17 2.19 6.34
C THR A 117 -1.11 1.75 7.36
N THR A 118 -0.69 2.65 8.23
CA THR A 118 0.14 2.37 9.40
C THR A 118 -0.57 2.99 10.59
N PRO A 119 -1.00 2.22 11.60
CA PRO A 119 -1.76 2.73 12.75
C PRO A 119 -0.94 3.66 13.64
N THR A 120 -1.55 4.17 14.71
CA THR A 120 -0.83 4.93 15.75
C THR A 120 0.16 4.05 16.47
N LEU A 121 1.13 4.64 17.16
CA LEU A 121 2.22 3.89 17.81
C LEU A 121 1.69 2.82 18.79
N LEU A 122 0.80 3.17 19.71
CA LEU A 122 0.28 2.22 20.69
C LEU A 122 -0.61 1.14 20.05
N GLU A 123 -1.35 1.49 19.01
CA GLU A 123 -2.15 0.53 18.25
C GLU A 123 -1.24 -0.46 17.52
N LEU A 124 -0.13 -0.01 16.93
CA LEU A 124 0.86 -0.88 16.31
C LEU A 124 1.49 -1.84 17.33
N TYR A 125 1.86 -1.34 18.51
CA TYR A 125 2.40 -2.20 19.58
C TYR A 125 1.38 -3.23 20.07
N SER A 126 0.09 -2.85 20.13
CA SER A 126 -1.00 -3.79 20.44
C SER A 126 -1.13 -4.89 19.37
N ASP A 127 -1.03 -4.53 18.09
CA ASP A 127 -1.11 -5.48 16.98
C ASP A 127 0.10 -6.44 16.96
N LEU A 128 1.28 -5.93 17.31
CA LEU A 128 2.49 -6.73 17.46
C LEU A 128 2.38 -7.73 18.64
N GLU A 129 1.83 -7.31 19.78
CA GLU A 129 1.58 -8.22 20.92
C GLU A 129 0.57 -9.32 20.55
N GLU A 130 -0.49 -8.98 19.81
CA GLU A 130 -1.46 -9.97 19.36
C GLU A 130 -0.85 -10.98 18.39
N ALA A 131 -0.03 -10.51 17.42
CA ALA A 131 0.70 -11.39 16.53
C ALA A 131 1.69 -12.31 17.26
N MET A 132 2.38 -11.78 18.29
CA MET A 132 3.29 -12.55 19.14
C MET A 132 2.52 -13.59 19.97
N ARG A 133 1.37 -13.23 20.54
CA ARG A 133 0.49 -14.15 21.30
C ARG A 133 0.01 -15.33 20.45
N LEU A 134 -0.20 -15.10 19.13
CA LEU A 134 -0.58 -16.12 18.14
C LEU A 134 0.64 -16.78 17.48
N GLU A 135 1.83 -16.58 18.06
CA GLU A 135 3.10 -17.21 17.66
C GLU A 135 3.50 -16.94 16.21
N CYS A 136 3.23 -15.75 15.68
CA CYS A 136 3.70 -15.36 14.36
C CYS A 136 5.24 -15.35 14.29
N GLU A 137 5.81 -15.95 13.26
CA GLU A 137 7.25 -15.87 12.94
C GLU A 137 7.59 -14.56 12.21
N TYR A 138 6.62 -14.02 11.46
CA TYR A 138 6.78 -12.82 10.64
C TYR A 138 5.62 -11.85 10.85
N PHE A 139 5.95 -10.56 10.84
CA PHE A 139 4.99 -9.46 10.86
C PHE A 139 5.29 -8.53 9.67
N ILE A 140 4.48 -8.62 8.62
CA ILE A 140 4.64 -7.83 7.41
C ILE A 140 3.77 -6.58 7.52
N MET A 141 4.36 -5.38 7.37
CA MET A 141 3.58 -4.16 7.49
C MET A 141 3.88 -3.13 6.40
N GLU A 142 2.84 -2.41 6.01
CA GLU A 142 2.99 -1.21 5.20
C GLU A 142 3.46 -0.04 6.08
N VAL A 143 4.50 0.66 5.62
CA VAL A 143 5.03 1.87 6.28
C VAL A 143 4.76 3.08 5.40
N SER A 144 3.80 3.92 5.81
CA SER A 144 3.49 5.17 5.12
C SER A 144 4.51 6.28 5.45
N SER A 145 4.67 7.26 4.55
CA SER A 145 5.53 8.43 4.80
C SER A 145 5.06 9.23 6.01
N HIS A 146 3.75 9.32 6.23
CA HIS A 146 3.17 9.93 7.45
C HIS A 146 3.64 9.20 8.71
N ALA A 147 3.65 7.86 8.70
CA ALA A 147 4.08 7.07 9.86
C ALA A 147 5.55 7.29 10.20
N ILE A 148 6.41 7.47 9.21
CA ILE A 148 7.83 7.78 9.40
C ILE A 148 7.98 9.15 10.06
N VAL A 149 7.34 10.19 9.51
CA VAL A 149 7.40 11.56 10.02
C VAL A 149 6.81 11.66 11.44
N GLN A 150 5.66 11.05 11.66
CA GLN A 150 4.93 11.07 12.93
C GLN A 150 5.44 10.05 13.95
N LYS A 151 6.56 9.38 13.67
CA LYS A 151 7.19 8.40 14.59
C LYS A 151 6.27 7.26 15.03
N ARG A 152 5.30 6.87 14.20
CA ARG A 152 4.37 5.77 14.52
C ARG A 152 5.05 4.40 14.57
N ILE A 153 6.24 4.27 14.01
CA ILE A 153 7.06 3.05 13.99
C ILE A 153 8.29 3.16 14.90
N ALA A 154 8.29 4.11 15.85
CA ALA A 154 9.42 4.33 16.73
C ALA A 154 9.70 3.11 17.60
N GLY A 155 10.98 2.81 17.82
CA GLY A 155 11.44 1.71 18.67
C GLY A 155 11.30 0.32 18.06
N LEU A 156 10.82 0.17 16.81
CA LEU A 156 10.78 -1.12 16.13
C LEU A 156 12.09 -1.45 15.47
N ASP A 157 12.56 -2.67 15.69
CA ASP A 157 13.71 -3.25 15.01
C ASP A 157 13.22 -4.06 13.81
N PHE A 158 13.44 -3.53 12.60
CA PHE A 158 13.03 -4.18 11.37
C PHE A 158 14.06 -5.23 10.93
N ALA A 159 13.61 -6.49 10.85
CA ALA A 159 14.41 -7.57 10.26
C ALA A 159 14.66 -7.37 8.77
N LEU A 160 13.77 -6.65 8.08
CA LEU A 160 13.92 -6.29 6.67
C LEU A 160 13.13 -5.01 6.36
N LYS A 161 13.72 -4.11 5.57
CA LYS A 161 13.07 -2.91 5.02
C LYS A 161 13.02 -3.01 3.51
N ILE A 162 11.86 -2.71 2.90
CA ILE A 162 11.66 -2.81 1.44
C ILE A 162 11.24 -1.46 0.88
N LEU A 163 11.91 -1.02 -0.19
CA LEU A 163 11.54 0.15 -0.97
C LEU A 163 11.00 -0.28 -2.33
N THR A 164 9.75 0.09 -2.64
CA THR A 164 9.14 -0.16 -3.97
C THR A 164 9.49 0.94 -4.98
N ASN A 165 9.08 2.17 -4.73
CA ASN A 165 9.35 3.34 -5.58
C ASN A 165 9.09 4.66 -4.83
N ILE A 166 9.57 5.78 -5.38
CA ILE A 166 9.35 7.13 -4.85
C ILE A 166 8.95 8.05 -5.99
N THR A 167 7.65 8.31 -6.13
CA THR A 167 7.08 9.28 -7.07
C THR A 167 6.31 10.35 -6.31
N SER A 168 5.69 11.32 -6.97
CA SER A 168 5.00 12.42 -6.29
C SER A 168 3.66 11.98 -5.68
N ASP A 169 3.49 12.19 -4.37
CA ASP A 169 2.22 12.02 -3.66
C ASP A 169 2.23 12.79 -2.33
N HIS A 170 1.07 12.97 -1.71
CA HIS A 170 0.91 13.55 -0.35
C HIS A 170 1.58 14.92 -0.14
N LEU A 171 1.60 15.78 -1.16
CA LEU A 171 2.19 17.11 -1.06
C LEU A 171 1.36 18.06 -0.16
N ASP A 172 0.10 17.73 0.08
CA ASP A 172 -0.76 18.38 1.08
C ASP A 172 -0.22 18.23 2.52
N PHE A 173 0.53 17.15 2.79
CA PHE A 173 1.14 16.89 4.10
C PHE A 173 2.64 17.22 4.12
N HIS A 174 3.37 16.88 3.06
CA HIS A 174 4.84 17.02 3.01
C HIS A 174 5.31 18.38 2.50
N GLU A 175 4.38 19.21 1.97
CA GLU A 175 4.63 20.56 1.42
C GLU A 175 5.49 20.59 0.15
N SER A 176 6.47 19.68 0.03
CA SER A 176 7.34 19.54 -1.14
C SER A 176 7.64 18.09 -1.49
N ILE A 177 8.05 17.86 -2.74
CA ILE A 177 8.48 16.51 -3.18
C ILE A 177 9.81 16.12 -2.52
N GLU A 178 10.67 17.07 -2.21
CA GLU A 178 11.93 16.86 -1.51
C GLU A 178 11.70 16.34 -0.11
N ASN A 179 10.82 16.98 0.69
CA ASN A 179 10.43 16.52 2.02
C ASN A 179 9.82 15.11 1.99
N TYR A 180 9.01 14.80 0.98
CA TYR A 180 8.43 13.48 0.80
C TYR A 180 9.49 12.41 0.52
N LYS A 181 10.45 12.71 -0.38
CA LYS A 181 11.59 11.84 -0.68
C LYS A 181 12.45 11.62 0.56
N ASP A 182 12.77 12.69 1.28
CA ASP A 182 13.60 12.64 2.49
C ASP A 182 12.95 11.82 3.59
N ALA A 183 11.62 11.96 3.78
CA ALA A 183 10.87 11.15 4.72
C ALA A 183 11.00 9.65 4.42
N LYS A 184 10.80 9.23 3.16
CA LYS A 184 10.94 7.81 2.78
C LYS A 184 12.39 7.32 2.87
N ASN A 185 13.33 8.09 2.36
CA ASN A 185 14.75 7.73 2.36
C ASN A 185 15.34 7.63 3.78
N SER A 186 14.78 8.40 4.74
CA SER A 186 15.20 8.32 6.14
C SER A 186 15.02 6.92 6.74
N PHE A 187 14.06 6.14 6.24
CA PHE A 187 13.79 4.77 6.68
C PHE A 187 14.92 3.78 6.34
N PHE A 188 15.80 4.14 5.39
CA PHE A 188 16.87 3.29 4.87
C PHE A 188 18.28 3.77 5.21
N LYS A 189 18.42 4.73 6.15
CA LYS A 189 19.73 5.31 6.52
C LYS A 189 20.56 4.42 7.43
N ASP A 190 19.95 3.51 8.18
CA ASP A 190 20.64 2.58 9.08
C ASP A 190 21.33 1.44 8.32
N GLU A 191 22.05 0.60 9.07
CA GLU A 191 22.75 -0.58 8.55
C GLU A 191 21.89 -1.85 8.49
N GLY A 192 20.59 -1.78 8.83
CA GLY A 192 19.67 -2.91 8.78
C GLY A 192 19.54 -3.52 7.39
N LEU A 193 19.12 -4.78 7.32
CA LEU A 193 18.88 -5.49 6.06
C LEU A 193 17.78 -4.78 5.25
N LYS A 194 18.04 -4.57 3.97
CA LYS A 194 17.10 -3.87 3.07
C LYS A 194 17.07 -4.43 1.66
N ALA A 195 15.87 -4.40 1.05
CA ALA A 195 15.64 -4.72 -0.35
C ALA A 195 15.21 -3.44 -1.10
N ILE A 196 16.00 -3.02 -2.07
CA ILE A 196 15.86 -1.73 -2.74
C ILE A 196 15.61 -1.93 -4.23
N ASN A 197 14.60 -1.25 -4.76
CA ASN A 197 14.41 -1.14 -6.20
C ASN A 197 15.55 -0.33 -6.83
N ARG A 198 16.43 -0.99 -7.59
CA ARG A 198 17.59 -0.36 -8.22
C ARG A 198 17.22 0.55 -9.40
N ASP A 199 16.06 0.32 -10.00
CA ASP A 199 15.56 1.17 -11.09
C ASP A 199 14.97 2.49 -10.55
N GLU A 200 14.65 2.57 -9.26
CA GLU A 200 14.20 3.80 -8.60
C GLU A 200 15.35 4.80 -8.43
N THR A 201 15.28 5.91 -9.15
CA THR A 201 16.36 6.92 -9.20
C THR A 201 16.37 7.86 -8.00
N ASN A 202 15.25 7.98 -7.28
CA ASN A 202 15.13 8.82 -6.08
C ASN A 202 15.50 8.10 -4.78
N ALA A 203 15.90 6.82 -4.86
CA ALA A 203 16.28 6.03 -3.70
C ALA A 203 17.64 6.45 -3.14
N LEU A 204 17.66 6.92 -1.88
CA LEU A 204 18.87 7.18 -1.10
C LEU A 204 18.88 6.26 0.11
N PHE A 205 19.92 5.45 0.25
CA PHE A 205 20.01 4.43 1.30
C PHE A 205 21.45 4.16 1.72
N ASN A 206 21.64 3.63 2.94
CA ASN A 206 22.92 3.09 3.36
C ASN A 206 23.19 1.78 2.60
N PRO A 207 24.33 1.64 1.90
CA PRO A 207 24.64 0.45 1.10
C PRO A 207 24.95 -0.80 1.95
N ILE A 208 25.24 -0.66 3.24
CA ILE A 208 25.49 -1.79 4.12
C ILE A 208 24.22 -2.65 4.23
N ASN A 209 24.36 -3.96 4.04
CA ASN A 209 23.26 -4.94 4.04
C ASN A 209 22.12 -4.61 3.07
N ALA A 210 22.43 -3.88 1.97
CA ALA A 210 21.47 -3.56 0.94
C ALA A 210 21.52 -4.58 -0.20
N HIS A 211 20.44 -5.32 -0.38
CA HIS A 211 20.18 -6.14 -1.56
C HIS A 211 19.26 -5.38 -2.52
N THR A 212 19.46 -5.56 -3.81
CA THR A 212 18.73 -4.83 -4.83
C THR A 212 17.96 -5.75 -5.75
N TYR A 213 16.85 -5.26 -6.30
CA TYR A 213 16.13 -5.89 -7.39
C TYR A 213 15.87 -4.90 -8.52
N ALA A 214 15.77 -5.37 -9.76
CA ALA A 214 15.58 -4.53 -10.93
C ALA A 214 15.05 -5.32 -12.13
N LEU A 215 14.41 -4.61 -13.08
CA LEU A 215 14.12 -5.10 -14.42
C LEU A 215 15.16 -4.62 -15.43
N ASP A 216 15.61 -3.37 -15.29
CA ASP A 216 16.43 -2.69 -16.30
C ASP A 216 17.91 -2.58 -15.91
N LYS A 217 18.22 -2.51 -14.61
CA LYS A 217 19.60 -2.37 -14.10
C LYS A 217 20.12 -3.68 -13.50
N LYS A 218 21.44 -3.83 -13.46
CA LYS A 218 22.09 -4.94 -12.74
C LYS A 218 21.75 -4.86 -11.24
N ALA A 219 21.23 -5.96 -10.68
CA ALA A 219 20.80 -6.05 -9.28
C ALA A 219 21.02 -7.47 -8.74
N HIS A 220 20.89 -7.69 -7.43
CA HIS A 220 20.98 -9.01 -6.82
C HIS A 220 19.88 -9.95 -7.30
N LEU A 221 18.66 -9.45 -7.48
CA LEU A 221 17.58 -10.18 -8.15
C LEU A 221 17.20 -9.45 -9.44
N ASN A 222 17.41 -10.10 -10.57
CA ASN A 222 17.09 -9.60 -11.89
C ASN A 222 16.12 -10.51 -12.63
N VAL A 223 15.50 -9.97 -13.67
CA VAL A 223 14.73 -10.73 -14.67
C VAL A 223 15.58 -10.90 -15.93
N GLN A 224 15.76 -12.12 -16.39
CA GLN A 224 16.49 -12.42 -17.63
C GLN A 224 15.59 -12.31 -18.87
N ALA A 225 14.35 -12.78 -18.73
CA ALA A 225 13.32 -12.71 -19.75
C ALA A 225 11.94 -12.71 -19.09
N PHE A 226 10.96 -12.05 -19.68
CA PHE A 226 9.58 -12.05 -19.18
C PHE A 226 8.56 -11.89 -20.30
N SER A 227 7.34 -12.36 -20.02
CA SER A 227 6.10 -12.05 -20.74
C SER A 227 5.09 -11.47 -19.77
N LEU A 228 4.29 -10.52 -20.24
CA LEU A 228 3.19 -9.93 -19.49
C LEU A 228 1.81 -10.29 -20.06
N ASN A 229 1.76 -11.16 -21.06
CA ASN A 229 0.54 -11.55 -21.76
C ASN A 229 0.47 -13.08 -21.89
N PRO A 230 -0.63 -13.74 -21.45
CA PRO A 230 -1.84 -13.14 -20.83
C PRO A 230 -1.64 -12.73 -19.37
N SER A 231 -0.61 -13.19 -18.69
CA SER A 231 -0.24 -12.91 -17.30
C SER A 231 1.29 -12.87 -17.17
N ILE A 232 1.81 -12.68 -15.97
CA ILE A 232 3.26 -12.56 -15.76
C ILE A 232 3.90 -13.96 -15.78
N SER A 233 4.85 -14.15 -16.69
CA SER A 233 5.81 -15.25 -16.67
C SER A 233 7.21 -14.68 -16.78
N ALA A 234 8.14 -15.10 -15.94
CA ALA A 234 9.49 -14.55 -15.95
C ALA A 234 10.55 -15.58 -15.53
N SER A 235 11.76 -15.42 -16.08
CA SER A 235 12.96 -16.11 -15.62
C SER A 235 13.70 -15.19 -14.66
N LEU A 236 13.72 -15.53 -13.37
CA LEU A 236 14.44 -14.80 -12.33
C LEU A 236 15.87 -15.32 -12.20
N CYS A 237 16.78 -14.42 -11.89
CA CYS A 237 18.18 -14.73 -11.57
C CYS A 237 18.58 -13.97 -10.29
N TYR A 238 18.93 -14.70 -9.24
CA TYR A 238 19.47 -14.14 -8.00
C TYR A 238 20.98 -14.40 -7.91
N GLN A 239 21.71 -13.39 -7.50
CA GLN A 239 23.16 -13.43 -7.30
C GLN A 239 23.48 -12.70 -6.00
N GLN A 240 23.98 -13.42 -5.00
CA GLN A 240 24.29 -12.85 -3.67
C GLN A 240 25.47 -11.88 -3.70
N ASP A 241 26.53 -12.22 -4.42
CA ASP A 241 27.65 -11.30 -4.69
C ASP A 241 27.66 -10.94 -6.19
N LEU A 242 27.40 -9.69 -6.49
CA LEU A 242 27.37 -9.17 -7.86
C LEU A 242 28.73 -9.24 -8.59
N ARG A 243 29.83 -9.50 -7.85
CA ARG A 243 31.17 -9.67 -8.40
C ARG A 243 31.49 -11.12 -8.77
N ASP A 244 30.78 -12.10 -8.17
CA ASP A 244 30.95 -13.51 -8.50
C ASP A 244 29.92 -13.97 -9.54
N PRO A 245 30.30 -14.12 -10.82
CA PRO A 245 29.38 -14.51 -11.88
C PRO A 245 28.92 -15.97 -11.80
N ASN A 246 29.59 -16.82 -11.01
CA ASN A 246 29.36 -18.26 -10.98
C ASN A 246 28.33 -18.67 -9.92
N ASN A 247 28.09 -17.84 -8.90
CA ASN A 247 27.14 -18.14 -7.84
C ASN A 247 25.76 -17.51 -8.17
N LYS A 248 24.99 -18.16 -9.00
CA LYS A 248 23.67 -17.73 -9.45
C LYS A 248 22.63 -18.79 -9.17
N GLU A 249 21.48 -18.34 -8.68
CA GLU A 249 20.24 -19.14 -8.63
C GLU A 249 19.29 -18.63 -9.71
N THR A 250 18.62 -19.53 -10.42
CA THR A 250 17.59 -19.16 -11.40
C THR A 250 16.30 -19.92 -11.12
N ALA A 251 15.17 -19.29 -11.38
CA ALA A 251 13.87 -19.94 -11.32
C ALA A 251 12.93 -19.35 -12.36
N LEU A 252 12.08 -20.20 -12.94
CA LEU A 252 10.94 -19.77 -13.73
C LEU A 252 9.78 -19.48 -12.77
N ILE A 253 9.10 -18.38 -12.99
CA ILE A 253 7.91 -18.00 -12.24
C ILE A 253 6.72 -17.80 -13.17
N HIS A 254 5.54 -18.17 -12.65
CA HIS A 254 4.25 -17.86 -13.24
C HIS A 254 3.40 -17.17 -12.16
N SER A 255 2.69 -16.12 -12.56
CA SER A 255 1.81 -15.38 -11.65
C SER A 255 0.58 -14.90 -12.41
N PRO A 256 -0.62 -15.03 -11.85
CA PRO A 256 -1.86 -14.52 -12.47
C PRO A 256 -1.94 -12.99 -12.53
N LEU A 257 -1.01 -12.29 -11.89
CA LEU A 257 -0.96 -10.84 -11.90
C LEU A 257 -0.71 -10.27 -13.30
N LEU A 258 -1.18 -9.03 -13.52
CA LEU A 258 -1.04 -8.30 -14.77
C LEU A 258 -0.11 -7.10 -14.59
N GLY A 259 0.54 -6.69 -15.69
CA GLY A 259 1.27 -5.44 -15.78
C GLY A 259 2.70 -5.45 -15.25
N ARG A 260 3.54 -4.60 -15.86
CA ARG A 260 4.98 -4.49 -15.56
C ARG A 260 5.25 -4.10 -14.10
N TYR A 261 4.44 -3.22 -13.52
CA TYR A 261 4.65 -2.78 -12.14
C TYR A 261 4.38 -3.90 -11.12
N ASN A 262 3.49 -4.86 -11.43
CA ASN A 262 3.32 -6.03 -10.58
C ASN A 262 4.52 -7.00 -10.68
N LEU A 263 5.24 -7.01 -11.79
CA LEU A 263 6.51 -7.74 -11.85
C LEU A 263 7.55 -7.11 -10.89
N TYR A 264 7.59 -5.77 -10.74
CA TYR A 264 8.39 -5.14 -9.68
C TYR A 264 7.92 -5.54 -8.27
N ASN A 265 6.60 -5.57 -8.02
CA ASN A 265 6.06 -6.01 -6.74
C ASN A 265 6.43 -7.48 -6.43
N ILE A 266 6.42 -8.35 -7.46
CA ILE A 266 6.86 -9.75 -7.36
C ILE A 266 8.34 -9.80 -7.00
N LEU A 267 9.20 -9.06 -7.69
CA LEU A 267 10.64 -9.03 -7.38
C LEU A 267 10.90 -8.58 -5.96
N ALA A 268 10.22 -7.52 -5.49
CA ALA A 268 10.32 -7.03 -4.13
C ALA A 268 9.92 -8.10 -3.11
N GLY A 269 8.76 -8.75 -3.32
CA GLY A 269 8.25 -9.81 -2.45
C GLY A 269 9.13 -11.05 -2.43
N VAL A 270 9.53 -11.55 -3.60
CA VAL A 270 10.40 -12.73 -3.73
C VAL A 270 11.77 -12.48 -3.08
N LEU A 271 12.40 -11.33 -3.36
CA LEU A 271 13.67 -10.98 -2.70
C LEU A 271 13.49 -10.89 -1.19
N GLY A 272 12.40 -10.28 -0.73
CA GLY A 272 12.09 -10.17 0.70
C GLY A 272 11.96 -11.55 1.36
N VAL A 273 11.18 -12.46 0.79
CA VAL A 273 11.01 -13.83 1.31
C VAL A 273 12.34 -14.57 1.30
N LYS A 274 13.11 -14.48 0.19
CA LYS A 274 14.42 -15.12 0.10
C LYS A 274 15.39 -14.66 1.18
N LEU A 275 15.47 -13.35 1.42
CA LEU A 275 16.37 -12.77 2.43
C LEU A 275 15.97 -13.17 3.86
N LEU A 276 14.68 -13.33 4.13
CA LEU A 276 14.16 -13.70 5.45
C LEU A 276 14.30 -15.19 5.75
N THR A 277 14.06 -16.03 4.73
CA THR A 277 13.97 -17.50 4.89
C THR A 277 15.24 -18.23 4.48
N GLN A 278 16.08 -17.60 3.65
CA GLN A 278 17.26 -18.20 2.98
C GLN A 278 16.92 -19.38 2.05
N LEU A 279 15.64 -19.59 1.72
CA LEU A 279 15.21 -20.63 0.79
C LEU A 279 15.69 -20.33 -0.63
N PRO A 280 15.97 -21.34 -1.45
CA PRO A 280 16.30 -21.14 -2.87
C PRO A 280 15.09 -20.59 -3.64
N LEU A 281 15.33 -19.87 -4.76
CA LEU A 281 14.26 -19.32 -5.60
C LEU A 281 13.27 -20.40 -6.06
N GLU A 282 13.74 -21.59 -6.38
CA GLU A 282 12.92 -22.73 -6.83
C GLU A 282 11.90 -23.17 -5.79
N ALA A 283 12.19 -22.98 -4.49
CA ALA A 283 11.24 -23.29 -3.41
C ALA A 283 10.18 -22.21 -3.21
N ILE A 284 10.48 -20.96 -3.60
CA ILE A 284 9.57 -19.80 -3.46
C ILE A 284 8.66 -19.66 -4.70
N ALA A 285 9.21 -19.94 -5.88
CA ALA A 285 8.57 -19.69 -7.17
C ALA A 285 7.15 -20.29 -7.32
N PRO A 286 6.88 -21.55 -6.91
CA PRO A 286 5.54 -22.14 -7.07
C PRO A 286 4.43 -21.40 -6.33
N SER A 287 4.72 -20.81 -5.16
CA SER A 287 3.72 -20.08 -4.36
C SER A 287 3.19 -18.81 -5.06
N LEU A 288 3.89 -18.32 -6.09
CA LEU A 288 3.43 -17.15 -6.86
C LEU A 288 2.17 -17.44 -7.68
N GLU A 289 1.91 -18.69 -8.05
CA GLU A 289 0.72 -19.09 -8.80
C GLU A 289 -0.57 -19.00 -7.96
N ASN A 290 -0.44 -19.06 -6.63
CA ASN A 290 -1.54 -19.00 -5.68
C ASN A 290 -1.95 -17.58 -5.32
N PHE A 291 -1.18 -16.55 -5.69
CA PHE A 291 -1.47 -15.17 -5.37
C PHE A 291 -2.19 -14.45 -6.52
N TYR A 292 -3.50 -14.36 -6.42
CA TYR A 292 -4.38 -13.72 -7.43
C TYR A 292 -4.46 -12.20 -7.30
N GLY A 293 -3.62 -11.58 -6.49
CA GLY A 293 -3.60 -10.12 -6.30
C GLY A 293 -4.41 -9.65 -5.10
N VAL A 294 -4.63 -8.34 -5.07
CA VAL A 294 -5.34 -7.64 -3.99
C VAL A 294 -6.57 -6.98 -4.57
N LYS A 295 -7.71 -7.10 -3.87
CA LYS A 295 -8.95 -6.41 -4.27
C LYS A 295 -8.67 -4.92 -4.51
N GLY A 296 -9.14 -4.40 -5.64
CA GLY A 296 -8.94 -3.00 -6.02
C GLY A 296 -7.51 -2.62 -6.40
N ARG A 297 -6.65 -3.60 -6.70
CA ARG A 297 -5.29 -3.38 -7.20
C ARG A 297 -5.09 -4.18 -8.49
N LEU A 298 -5.30 -3.55 -9.63
CA LEU A 298 -5.37 -4.17 -10.95
C LEU A 298 -6.26 -5.41 -10.94
N GLU A 299 -7.37 -5.32 -10.23
CA GLU A 299 -8.30 -6.44 -10.05
C GLU A 299 -9.09 -6.69 -11.33
N VAL A 300 -8.97 -7.89 -11.88
CA VAL A 300 -9.83 -8.36 -12.97
C VAL A 300 -11.20 -8.69 -12.40
N VAL A 301 -12.18 -7.79 -12.58
CA VAL A 301 -13.55 -8.01 -12.10
C VAL A 301 -14.40 -8.78 -13.12
N HIS A 302 -14.10 -8.62 -14.41
CA HIS A 302 -14.66 -9.39 -15.51
C HIS A 302 -13.63 -9.62 -16.60
N ALA A 303 -13.58 -10.84 -17.14
CA ALA A 303 -12.50 -11.25 -18.03
C ALA A 303 -12.76 -10.97 -19.51
N LYS A 304 -14.01 -11.02 -19.96
CA LYS A 304 -14.37 -10.81 -21.36
C LYS A 304 -15.81 -10.26 -21.49
N PRO A 305 -15.97 -8.99 -21.90
CA PRO A 305 -14.92 -8.00 -22.09
C PRO A 305 -14.14 -7.72 -20.81
N LEU A 306 -12.90 -7.25 -20.96
CA LEU A 306 -12.00 -7.07 -19.81
C LEU A 306 -12.39 -5.81 -19.01
N VAL A 307 -12.67 -6.00 -17.73
CA VAL A 307 -12.98 -4.90 -16.78
C VAL A 307 -12.03 -4.98 -15.59
N ILE A 308 -11.28 -3.91 -15.39
CA ILE A 308 -10.28 -3.76 -14.33
C ILE A 308 -10.72 -2.68 -13.35
N VAL A 309 -10.61 -2.97 -12.06
CA VAL A 309 -10.76 -1.99 -10.98
C VAL A 309 -9.42 -1.76 -10.31
N ASP A 310 -9.01 -0.49 -10.18
CA ASP A 310 -7.74 -0.12 -9.54
C ASP A 310 -7.85 1.15 -8.69
N PHE A 311 -7.04 1.21 -7.65
CA PHE A 311 -6.94 2.36 -6.73
C PHE A 311 -6.11 3.52 -7.28
N ALA A 312 -5.56 3.44 -8.47
CA ALA A 312 -4.72 4.49 -9.06
C ALA A 312 -5.45 5.85 -9.05
N HIS A 313 -4.96 6.75 -8.21
CA HIS A 313 -5.49 8.09 -7.97
C HIS A 313 -4.39 9.16 -8.02
N THR A 314 -3.19 8.76 -8.43
CA THR A 314 -2.05 9.64 -8.72
C THR A 314 -1.73 9.58 -10.20
N THR A 315 -1.07 10.61 -10.73
CA THR A 315 -0.66 10.68 -12.14
C THR A 315 0.19 9.47 -12.52
N ASP A 316 1.23 9.17 -11.71
CA ASP A 316 2.11 8.03 -11.94
C ASP A 316 1.38 6.69 -11.83
N GLY A 317 0.54 6.51 -10.80
CA GLY A 317 -0.27 5.28 -10.63
C GLY A 317 -1.17 5.03 -11.84
N MET A 318 -1.87 6.06 -12.34
CA MET A 318 -2.68 5.94 -13.54
C MET A 318 -1.83 5.60 -14.77
N GLN A 319 -0.69 6.25 -14.95
CA GLN A 319 0.22 5.96 -16.07
C GLN A 319 0.65 4.49 -16.06
N GLN A 320 1.04 3.94 -14.91
CA GLN A 320 1.45 2.53 -14.78
C GLN A 320 0.31 1.56 -15.14
N VAL A 321 -0.92 1.88 -14.74
CA VAL A 321 -2.09 1.09 -15.13
C VAL A 321 -2.32 1.17 -16.64
N PHE A 322 -2.34 2.36 -17.23
CA PHE A 322 -2.51 2.52 -18.67
C PHE A 322 -1.42 1.82 -19.49
N GLU A 323 -0.15 1.93 -19.07
CA GLU A 323 0.98 1.24 -19.72
C GLU A 323 0.78 -0.28 -19.81
N SER A 324 0.11 -0.86 -18.80
CA SER A 324 -0.17 -2.30 -18.77
C SER A 324 -1.14 -2.74 -19.88
N PHE A 325 -1.93 -1.81 -20.44
CA PHE A 325 -2.95 -2.07 -21.46
C PHE A 325 -2.76 -1.25 -22.75
N LYS A 326 -1.60 -0.63 -22.95
CA LYS A 326 -1.36 0.32 -24.06
C LYS A 326 -1.59 -0.24 -25.48
N ASN A 327 -1.57 -1.56 -25.62
CA ASN A 327 -1.82 -2.25 -26.90
C ASN A 327 -3.31 -2.60 -27.11
N GLN A 328 -4.20 -2.19 -26.20
CA GLN A 328 -5.64 -2.40 -26.28
C GLN A 328 -6.37 -1.06 -26.42
N LYS A 329 -7.62 -1.11 -26.86
CA LYS A 329 -8.48 0.07 -26.82
C LYS A 329 -8.97 0.29 -25.40
N ILE A 330 -8.58 1.39 -24.79
CA ILE A 330 -8.86 1.70 -23.38
C ILE A 330 -10.05 2.64 -23.27
N THR A 331 -11.09 2.25 -22.55
CA THR A 331 -12.08 3.16 -21.97
C THR A 331 -11.68 3.42 -20.51
N ALA A 332 -11.39 4.67 -20.16
CA ALA A 332 -10.99 5.08 -18.81
C ALA A 332 -12.16 5.73 -18.07
N LEU A 333 -12.53 5.22 -16.90
CA LEU A 333 -13.54 5.79 -16.03
C LEU A 333 -12.90 6.19 -14.70
N PHE A 334 -12.90 7.49 -14.37
CA PHE A 334 -12.30 7.99 -13.14
C PHE A 334 -12.83 9.35 -12.71
N GLY A 335 -12.55 9.70 -11.47
CA GLY A 335 -12.70 11.03 -10.89
C GLY A 335 -11.47 11.37 -10.04
N ALA A 336 -11.57 12.42 -9.23
CA ALA A 336 -10.55 12.76 -8.25
C ALA A 336 -11.21 13.09 -6.90
N GLY A 337 -10.49 12.79 -5.81
CA GLY A 337 -10.94 13.14 -4.46
C GLY A 337 -10.93 14.65 -4.23
N GLY A 338 -11.98 15.15 -3.56
CA GLY A 338 -12.02 16.50 -2.99
C GLY A 338 -11.18 16.60 -1.72
N ASP A 339 -10.86 17.83 -1.30
CA ASP A 339 -10.02 18.14 -0.13
C ASP A 339 -8.65 17.44 -0.19
N ARG A 340 -8.07 17.41 -1.39
CA ARG A 340 -6.78 16.81 -1.71
C ARG A 340 -6.00 17.72 -2.65
N ASP A 341 -4.74 17.37 -2.93
CA ASP A 341 -3.90 18.08 -3.88
C ASP A 341 -4.59 18.23 -5.25
N LYS A 342 -4.94 19.48 -5.59
CA LYS A 342 -5.62 19.84 -6.85
C LYS A 342 -4.66 19.83 -8.04
N THR A 343 -3.36 20.00 -7.80
CA THR A 343 -2.36 20.14 -8.88
C THR A 343 -2.19 18.87 -9.71
N LYS A 344 -2.56 17.71 -9.16
CA LYS A 344 -2.52 16.43 -9.87
C LYS A 344 -3.69 16.25 -10.86
N ARG A 345 -4.83 16.94 -10.67
CA ARG A 345 -6.05 16.74 -11.47
C ARG A 345 -5.84 16.96 -12.97
N PRO A 346 -5.23 18.09 -13.43
CA PRO A 346 -4.91 18.26 -14.84
C PRO A 346 -3.97 17.19 -15.38
N LYS A 347 -2.96 16.80 -14.61
CA LYS A 347 -2.00 15.76 -15.01
C LYS A 347 -2.64 14.38 -15.16
N MET A 348 -3.63 14.06 -14.32
CA MET A 348 -4.45 12.85 -14.48
C MET A 348 -5.25 12.88 -15.78
N GLY A 349 -5.82 14.04 -16.13
CA GLY A 349 -6.50 14.27 -17.39
C GLY A 349 -5.57 14.11 -18.60
N GLU A 350 -4.37 14.65 -18.52
CA GLU A 350 -3.33 14.55 -19.57
C GLU A 350 -2.94 13.09 -19.84
N VAL A 351 -2.65 12.32 -18.78
CA VAL A 351 -2.32 10.90 -18.91
C VAL A 351 -3.48 10.11 -19.51
N ALA A 352 -4.71 10.34 -19.05
CA ALA A 352 -5.89 9.68 -19.62
C ALA A 352 -6.10 10.07 -21.10
N SER A 353 -5.89 11.35 -21.46
CA SER A 353 -6.01 11.83 -22.84
C SER A 353 -5.00 11.18 -23.80
N TYR A 354 -3.80 10.86 -23.30
CA TYR A 354 -2.75 10.21 -24.09
C TYR A 354 -3.07 8.72 -24.38
N TYR A 355 -3.52 7.98 -23.37
CA TYR A 355 -3.66 6.51 -23.49
C TYR A 355 -5.06 6.06 -23.89
N ALA A 356 -6.11 6.74 -23.43
CA ALA A 356 -7.48 6.28 -23.62
C ALA A 356 -8.08 6.77 -24.96
N HIS A 357 -8.86 5.90 -25.61
CA HIS A 357 -9.68 6.28 -26.76
C HIS A 357 -11.03 6.88 -26.31
N LYS A 358 -11.49 6.54 -25.11
CA LYS A 358 -12.70 7.10 -24.48
C LYS A 358 -12.45 7.37 -23.00
N ILE A 359 -12.91 8.51 -22.52
CA ILE A 359 -12.75 8.95 -21.13
C ILE A 359 -14.12 9.22 -20.54
N ILE A 360 -14.42 8.65 -19.40
CA ILE A 360 -15.64 8.92 -18.64
C ILE A 360 -15.24 9.57 -17.33
N LEU A 361 -15.55 10.86 -17.18
CA LEU A 361 -15.29 11.59 -15.94
C LEU A 361 -16.51 11.49 -15.04
N THR A 362 -16.28 11.07 -13.81
CA THR A 362 -17.33 10.83 -12.82
C THR A 362 -16.91 11.28 -11.42
N SER A 363 -17.83 11.23 -10.47
CA SER A 363 -17.53 11.53 -9.08
C SER A 363 -16.72 10.40 -8.43
N ASP A 364 -15.74 10.76 -7.62
CA ASP A 364 -15.02 9.87 -6.71
C ASP A 364 -15.55 10.09 -5.28
N ASN A 365 -14.78 10.69 -4.38
CA ASN A 365 -15.16 11.19 -3.07
C ASN A 365 -15.06 12.72 -3.07
N PRO A 366 -16.06 13.48 -3.48
CA PRO A 366 -15.96 14.94 -3.60
C PRO A 366 -15.80 15.64 -2.26
N ARG A 367 -16.20 15.01 -1.15
CA ARG A 367 -16.14 15.56 0.21
C ARG A 367 -16.82 16.93 0.28
N SER A 368 -16.07 17.98 0.67
CA SER A 368 -16.62 19.34 0.77
C SER A 368 -16.61 20.12 -0.56
N GLU A 369 -15.88 19.62 -1.60
CA GLU A 369 -15.75 20.31 -2.88
C GLU A 369 -16.93 20.02 -3.82
N ASN A 370 -17.18 20.96 -4.75
CA ASN A 370 -18.16 20.76 -5.82
C ASN A 370 -17.61 19.79 -6.87
N GLU A 371 -18.40 18.77 -7.23
CA GLU A 371 -18.03 17.74 -8.21
C GLU A 371 -17.69 18.33 -9.59
N GLU A 372 -18.42 19.37 -10.00
CA GLU A 372 -18.19 20.03 -11.30
C GLU A 372 -16.84 20.74 -11.35
N ASP A 373 -16.40 21.34 -10.24
CA ASP A 373 -15.11 22.01 -10.18
C ASP A 373 -13.95 21.02 -10.22
N ILE A 374 -14.12 19.85 -9.57
CA ILE A 374 -13.15 18.75 -9.67
C ILE A 374 -13.04 18.26 -11.12
N ILE A 375 -14.18 18.05 -11.79
CA ILE A 375 -14.21 17.61 -13.21
C ILE A 375 -13.59 18.66 -14.10
N LYS A 376 -13.88 19.97 -13.91
CA LYS A 376 -13.26 21.07 -14.66
C LYS A 376 -11.74 21.09 -14.51
N ASP A 377 -11.23 20.81 -13.32
CA ASP A 377 -9.78 20.74 -13.10
C ASP A 377 -9.14 19.59 -13.89
N ILE A 378 -9.78 18.41 -13.94
CA ILE A 378 -9.30 17.28 -14.75
C ILE A 378 -9.34 17.63 -16.25
N LEU A 379 -10.41 18.27 -16.71
CA LEU A 379 -10.58 18.66 -18.12
C LEU A 379 -9.49 19.59 -18.63
N LYS A 380 -8.86 20.42 -17.76
CA LYS A 380 -7.73 21.29 -18.17
C LYS A 380 -6.55 20.53 -18.76
N GLY A 381 -6.39 19.24 -18.44
CA GLY A 381 -5.34 18.39 -18.96
C GLY A 381 -5.74 17.56 -20.19
N ILE A 382 -7.01 17.57 -20.58
CA ILE A 382 -7.48 16.76 -21.70
C ILE A 382 -7.42 17.56 -22.99
N SER A 383 -6.58 17.12 -23.93
CA SER A 383 -6.37 17.81 -25.22
C SER A 383 -7.50 17.60 -26.23
N ASP A 384 -8.20 16.46 -26.16
CA ASP A 384 -9.28 16.10 -27.07
C ASP A 384 -10.58 15.85 -26.31
N SER A 385 -11.43 16.87 -26.23
CA SER A 385 -12.73 16.81 -25.55
C SER A 385 -13.75 15.88 -26.23
N SER A 386 -13.54 15.52 -27.50
CA SER A 386 -14.45 14.60 -28.23
C SER A 386 -14.45 13.18 -27.65
N LYS A 387 -13.37 12.82 -26.96
CA LYS A 387 -13.24 11.52 -26.24
C LYS A 387 -13.95 11.48 -24.89
N VAL A 388 -14.45 12.63 -24.40
CA VAL A 388 -14.91 12.77 -23.01
C VAL A 388 -16.42 12.68 -22.91
N VAL A 389 -16.86 11.87 -21.97
CA VAL A 389 -18.23 11.84 -21.47
C VAL A 389 -18.21 12.20 -19.98
N ILE A 390 -19.13 13.06 -19.56
CA ILE A 390 -19.27 13.44 -18.14
C ILE A 390 -20.56 12.82 -17.60
N GLU A 391 -20.45 11.98 -16.59
CA GLU A 391 -21.57 11.44 -15.83
C GLU A 391 -21.21 11.45 -14.35
N LYS A 392 -21.82 12.34 -13.58
CA LYS A 392 -21.48 12.54 -12.15
C LYS A 392 -21.88 11.35 -11.29
N ASP A 393 -23.01 10.70 -11.59
CA ASP A 393 -23.40 9.47 -10.92
C ASP A 393 -22.48 8.32 -11.34
N ARG A 394 -21.59 7.93 -10.41
CA ARG A 394 -20.57 6.89 -10.67
C ARG A 394 -21.18 5.53 -11.04
N LYS A 395 -22.32 5.17 -10.43
CA LYS A 395 -23.02 3.92 -10.78
C LYS A 395 -23.51 3.96 -12.21
N LYS A 396 -24.16 5.05 -12.59
CA LYS A 396 -24.66 5.25 -13.95
C LYS A 396 -23.52 5.33 -14.96
N ALA A 397 -22.42 6.00 -14.61
CA ALA A 397 -21.21 6.06 -15.43
C ALA A 397 -20.66 4.66 -15.73
N ILE A 398 -20.55 3.80 -14.70
CA ILE A 398 -20.08 2.41 -14.85
C ILE A 398 -21.05 1.61 -15.73
N LEU A 399 -22.36 1.66 -15.46
CA LEU A 399 -23.36 0.92 -16.25
C LEU A 399 -23.31 1.33 -17.72
N THR A 400 -23.30 2.63 -18.01
CA THR A 400 -23.18 3.14 -19.39
C THR A 400 -21.86 2.72 -20.07
N ALA A 401 -20.76 2.65 -19.30
CA ALA A 401 -19.49 2.15 -19.81
C ALA A 401 -19.59 0.66 -20.20
N LEU A 402 -20.20 -0.16 -19.35
CA LEU A 402 -20.38 -1.60 -19.57
C LEU A 402 -21.30 -1.92 -20.76
N GLU A 403 -22.40 -1.18 -20.91
CA GLU A 403 -23.34 -1.32 -22.03
C GLU A 403 -22.68 -1.07 -23.39
N ASN A 404 -21.65 -0.21 -23.43
CA ASN A 404 -20.98 0.18 -24.67
C ASN A 404 -19.61 -0.48 -24.85
N LEU A 405 -19.17 -1.34 -23.92
CA LEU A 405 -17.86 -1.99 -23.93
C LEU A 405 -17.85 -3.15 -24.93
N LYS A 406 -16.88 -3.17 -25.81
CA LYS A 406 -16.70 -4.26 -26.80
C LYS A 406 -15.73 -5.32 -26.29
N ASP A 407 -15.80 -6.51 -26.85
CA ASP A 407 -14.98 -7.67 -26.47
C ASP A 407 -13.46 -7.46 -26.64
N ASP A 408 -13.06 -6.58 -27.55
CA ASP A 408 -11.68 -6.22 -27.84
C ASP A 408 -11.18 -4.97 -27.08
N GLU A 409 -12.02 -4.43 -26.19
CA GLU A 409 -11.72 -3.24 -25.39
C GLU A 409 -11.48 -3.59 -23.93
N VAL A 410 -10.79 -2.72 -23.21
CA VAL A 410 -10.65 -2.79 -21.75
C VAL A 410 -11.28 -1.57 -21.08
N LEU A 411 -12.09 -1.82 -20.06
CA LEU A 411 -12.60 -0.78 -19.17
C LEU A 411 -11.73 -0.70 -17.92
N LEU A 412 -11.10 0.44 -17.72
CA LEU A 412 -10.33 0.75 -16.52
C LEU A 412 -11.16 1.67 -15.61
N ILE A 413 -11.59 1.16 -14.46
CA ILE A 413 -12.31 1.90 -13.42
C ILE A 413 -11.30 2.26 -12.33
N LEU A 414 -10.94 3.56 -12.24
CA LEU A 414 -9.81 4.02 -11.43
C LEU A 414 -10.25 4.95 -10.29
N GLY A 415 -9.41 5.01 -9.25
CA GLY A 415 -9.51 5.92 -8.12
C GLY A 415 -9.90 5.24 -6.81
N LYS A 416 -11.01 4.53 -6.77
CA LYS A 416 -11.57 3.95 -5.54
C LYS A 416 -10.98 2.60 -5.15
N GLY A 417 -10.59 1.77 -6.12
CA GLY A 417 -10.05 0.45 -5.83
C GLY A 417 -11.00 -0.39 -4.95
N ASP A 418 -10.57 -0.77 -3.74
CA ASP A 418 -11.32 -1.57 -2.79
C ASP A 418 -12.22 -0.76 -1.84
N GLU A 419 -12.36 0.56 -2.06
CA GLU A 419 -13.26 1.38 -1.26
C GLU A 419 -14.72 0.95 -1.44
N ASN A 420 -15.45 0.87 -0.34
CA ASN A 420 -16.85 0.49 -0.31
C ASN A 420 -17.78 1.64 0.11
N THR A 421 -17.28 2.87 0.07
CA THR A 421 -18.05 4.08 0.40
C THR A 421 -17.79 5.18 -0.62
N GLN A 422 -18.76 6.06 -0.81
CA GLN A 422 -18.61 7.33 -1.50
C GLN A 422 -18.98 8.47 -0.55
N ILE A 423 -18.05 9.43 -0.39
CA ILE A 423 -18.11 10.49 0.62
C ILE A 423 -18.47 11.81 -0.07
N PHE A 424 -19.61 12.35 0.29
CA PHE A 424 -20.09 13.68 -0.09
C PHE A 424 -20.04 14.63 1.10
N LYS A 425 -20.29 15.92 0.87
CA LYS A 425 -20.27 16.95 1.91
C LYS A 425 -21.15 16.60 3.12
N ASP A 426 -22.36 16.13 2.85
CA ASP A 426 -23.39 15.96 3.88
C ASP A 426 -23.74 14.48 4.15
N LYS A 427 -23.15 13.56 3.40
CA LYS A 427 -23.47 12.11 3.51
C LYS A 427 -22.33 11.22 3.05
N THR A 428 -22.27 10.04 3.64
CA THR A 428 -21.50 8.91 3.13
C THR A 428 -22.47 7.80 2.74
N ILE A 429 -22.32 7.27 1.54
CA ILE A 429 -23.16 6.17 1.04
C ILE A 429 -22.28 4.93 0.84
N PHE A 430 -22.90 3.74 0.96
CA PHE A 430 -22.25 2.50 0.53
C PHE A 430 -22.17 2.48 -0.99
N PHE A 431 -20.98 2.21 -1.52
CA PHE A 431 -20.72 2.14 -2.95
C PHE A 431 -19.47 1.32 -3.24
N SER A 432 -19.53 0.38 -4.16
CA SER A 432 -18.40 -0.43 -4.60
C SER A 432 -18.42 -0.57 -6.12
N ASP A 433 -17.31 -0.20 -6.77
CA ASP A 433 -17.14 -0.36 -8.22
C ASP A 433 -17.33 -1.83 -8.63
N GLN A 434 -16.72 -2.77 -7.86
CA GLN A 434 -16.82 -4.21 -8.13
C GLN A 434 -18.25 -4.73 -8.08
N GLU A 435 -19.03 -4.30 -7.07
CA GLU A 435 -20.42 -4.75 -6.91
C GLU A 435 -21.29 -4.29 -8.08
N VAL A 436 -21.07 -3.09 -8.59
CA VAL A 436 -21.78 -2.58 -9.76
C VAL A 436 -21.48 -3.44 -10.99
N VAL A 437 -20.20 -3.74 -11.25
CA VAL A 437 -19.78 -4.57 -12.39
C VAL A 437 -20.33 -5.99 -12.26
N LYS A 438 -20.16 -6.62 -11.10
CA LYS A 438 -20.64 -8.00 -10.86
C LYS A 438 -22.13 -8.12 -11.03
N SER A 439 -22.89 -7.19 -10.45
CA SER A 439 -24.36 -7.16 -10.57
C SER A 439 -24.82 -7.03 -12.03
N TYR A 440 -24.15 -6.18 -12.82
CA TYR A 440 -24.46 -6.02 -14.25
C TYR A 440 -24.33 -7.34 -15.01
N TYR A 441 -23.22 -8.05 -14.88
CA TYR A 441 -23.01 -9.31 -15.58
C TYR A 441 -23.82 -10.49 -15.02
N GLN A 442 -24.22 -10.45 -13.74
CA GLN A 442 -25.15 -11.43 -13.18
C GLN A 442 -26.55 -11.29 -13.79
N HIS A 443 -27.06 -10.07 -13.96
CA HIS A 443 -28.35 -9.83 -14.61
C HIS A 443 -28.36 -10.27 -16.08
N LEU A 444 -27.28 -10.03 -16.83
CA LEU A 444 -27.17 -10.50 -18.22
C LEU A 444 -27.17 -12.02 -18.38
N LYS A 445 -26.77 -12.77 -17.35
CA LYS A 445 -26.80 -14.25 -17.39
C LYS A 445 -28.15 -14.84 -17.02
N GLN A 446 -29.03 -14.04 -16.43
CA GLN A 446 -30.38 -14.47 -15.98
C GLN A 446 -31.49 -14.09 -16.95
N GLY A 447 -31.26 -13.18 -17.91
CA GLY A 447 -32.17 -12.80 -19.00
C GLY A 447 -31.73 -13.43 -20.32
#